data_6fa63fdbd410135da91fc69aa5692e33
#
_entry.id   6fa63fdbd410135da91fc69aa5692e33
#
_cell.length_a   1.000
_cell.length_b   1.000
_cell.length_c   1.000
_cell.angle_alpha   90.00
_cell.angle_beta   90.00
_cell.angle_gamma   90.00
#
_symmetry.space_group_name_H-M   'P 1'
#
loop_
_entity.id
_entity.type
_entity.pdbx_description
1 polymer ?
#
loop_
_entity_poly.entity_id
_entity_poly.type
_entity_poly.pdbx_seq_one_letter_code
_entity_poly.pdbx_strand_id
1 'polypeptide(L)'
;RDSVASRGLGDVYKRQPLMNFLILTFGYFVLWGMGIILLLLQNEMYSLLLLFFIIWSADIAAYFSGKKYGKHALASKVSPAKTWEGVFGGVVAGIITAFLALHIFREFLEVDTLFVIELSKISSIQIILLSSVTVIFSIIGDLFISVVKRYAGKKDTGTLLPGHGGVLDRIDSLISGSFGYIMCLIFISNFAWN
;
A
#
# COMPACT_ATOMS: atom_id res chain seq x y z
N ARG A 1 39.00 -21.34 20.54
CA ARG A 1 38.25 -20.83 19.35
C ARG A 1 36.73 -20.78 19.56
N ASP A 2 36.18 -21.44 20.60
CA ASP A 2 34.73 -21.57 20.82
C ASP A 2 34.09 -20.44 21.63
N SER A 3 34.86 -19.55 22.25
CA SER A 3 34.35 -18.49 23.14
C SER A 3 33.78 -17.26 22.43
N VAL A 4 34.17 -16.99 21.19
CA VAL A 4 33.70 -15.81 20.44
C VAL A 4 32.37 -16.11 19.72
N ALA A 5 32.19 -17.32 19.19
CA ALA A 5 30.96 -17.75 18.56
C ALA A 5 29.78 -17.86 19.55
N SER A 6 30.05 -18.32 20.77
CA SER A 6 29.05 -18.44 21.83
C SER A 6 28.55 -17.07 22.36
N ARG A 7 29.43 -16.05 22.41
CA ARG A 7 29.04 -14.69 22.80
C ARG A 7 28.14 -14.01 21.75
N GLY A 8 28.46 -14.19 20.46
CA GLY A 8 27.64 -13.63 19.38
C GLY A 8 26.25 -14.23 19.32
N LEU A 9 26.08 -15.53 19.53
CA LEU A 9 24.79 -16.21 19.59
C LEU A 9 23.96 -15.77 20.81
N GLY A 10 24.60 -15.57 21.97
CA GLY A 10 23.90 -15.12 23.18
C GLY A 10 23.33 -13.71 23.05
N ASP A 11 24.03 -12.79 22.38
CA ASP A 11 23.56 -11.43 22.15
C ASP A 11 22.44 -11.35 21.11
N VAL A 12 22.46 -12.21 20.10
CA VAL A 12 21.37 -12.33 19.13
C VAL A 12 20.09 -12.87 19.81
N TYR A 13 20.24 -13.87 20.68
CA TYR A 13 19.11 -14.47 21.39
C TYR A 13 18.46 -13.50 22.42
N LYS A 14 19.27 -12.65 23.07
CA LYS A 14 18.77 -11.62 23.99
C LYS A 14 18.04 -10.47 23.31
N ARG A 15 18.34 -10.17 22.05
CA ARG A 15 17.67 -9.10 21.27
C ARG A 15 16.38 -9.54 20.61
N GLN A 16 16.16 -10.85 20.46
CA GLN A 16 14.98 -11.41 19.82
C GLN A 16 13.64 -10.98 20.47
N PRO A 17 13.48 -11.03 21.81
CA PRO A 17 12.19 -10.64 22.42
C PRO A 17 11.89 -9.15 22.26
N LEU A 18 12.91 -8.27 22.36
CA LEU A 18 12.73 -6.84 22.13
C LEU A 18 12.36 -6.53 20.67
N MET A 19 13.03 -7.19 19.71
CA MET A 19 12.74 -7.04 18.29
C MET A 19 11.32 -7.53 17.96
N ASN A 20 10.92 -8.67 18.50
CA ASN A 20 9.55 -9.19 18.33
C ASN A 20 8.51 -8.24 18.93
N PHE A 21 8.78 -7.68 20.10
CA PHE A 21 7.92 -6.68 20.73
C PHE A 21 7.79 -5.42 19.86
N LEU A 22 8.89 -4.90 19.33
CA LEU A 22 8.89 -3.72 18.44
C LEU A 22 8.12 -3.98 17.14
N ILE A 23 8.29 -5.17 16.54
CA ILE A 23 7.56 -5.55 15.32
C ILE A 23 6.05 -5.66 15.60
N LEU A 24 5.67 -6.27 16.73
CA LEU A 24 4.26 -6.41 17.11
C LEU A 24 3.62 -5.06 17.43
N THR A 25 4.29 -4.19 18.19
CA THR A 25 3.78 -2.85 18.50
C THR A 25 3.66 -1.99 17.26
N PHE A 26 4.67 -2.01 16.37
CA PHE A 26 4.61 -1.31 15.10
C PHE A 26 3.47 -1.82 14.21
N GLY A 27 3.32 -3.15 14.09
CA GLY A 27 2.21 -3.76 13.36
C GLY A 27 0.85 -3.36 13.91
N TYR A 28 0.70 -3.31 15.23
CA TYR A 28 -0.52 -2.85 15.88
C TYR A 28 -0.84 -1.39 15.55
N PHE A 29 0.15 -0.50 15.65
CA PHE A 29 -0.03 0.91 15.29
C PHE A 29 -0.41 1.10 13.82
N VAL A 30 0.19 0.33 12.92
CA VAL A 30 -0.11 0.39 11.48
C VAL A 30 -1.55 -0.05 11.21
N LEU A 31 -2.00 -1.17 11.80
CA LEU A 31 -3.38 -1.64 11.64
C LEU A 31 -4.40 -0.68 12.26
N TRP A 32 -4.08 -0.11 13.43
CA TRP A 32 -4.95 0.85 14.10
C TRP A 32 -5.05 2.15 13.31
N GLY A 33 -3.91 2.65 12.83
CA GLY A 33 -3.86 3.82 11.95
C GLY A 33 -4.67 3.62 10.67
N MET A 34 -4.58 2.46 10.01
CA MET A 34 -5.43 2.12 8.87
C MET A 34 -6.92 2.15 9.25
N GLY A 35 -7.29 1.56 10.38
CA GLY A 35 -8.68 1.57 10.86
C GLY A 35 -9.23 2.99 11.00
N ILE A 36 -8.45 3.89 11.60
CA ILE A 36 -8.82 5.31 11.71
C ILE A 36 -8.96 5.96 10.33
N ILE A 37 -8.02 5.71 9.43
CA ILE A 37 -8.05 6.25 8.06
C ILE A 37 -9.31 5.82 7.33
N LEU A 38 -9.67 4.54 7.39
CA LEU A 38 -10.88 4.02 6.78
C LEU A 38 -12.14 4.60 7.41
N LEU A 39 -12.15 4.80 8.74
CA LEU A 39 -13.25 5.46 9.44
C LEU A 39 -13.39 6.94 9.04
N LEU A 40 -12.30 7.65 8.83
CA LEU A 40 -12.34 9.03 8.34
C LEU A 40 -12.86 9.11 6.89
N LEU A 41 -12.50 8.14 6.07
CA LEU A 41 -12.93 8.08 4.67
C LEU A 41 -14.35 7.51 4.48
N GLN A 42 -14.91 6.81 5.48
CA GLN A 42 -16.25 6.20 5.33
C GLN A 42 -17.37 7.24 5.13
N ASN A 43 -17.22 8.44 5.69
CA ASN A 43 -18.15 9.54 5.49
C ASN A 43 -18.10 10.08 4.05
N GLU A 44 -17.00 9.79 3.35
CA GLU A 44 -16.73 10.16 1.97
C GLU A 44 -16.61 8.89 1.11
N MET A 45 -17.73 8.20 0.92
CA MET A 45 -17.79 6.89 0.25
C MET A 45 -17.06 6.88 -1.10
N TYR A 46 -17.17 7.96 -1.88
CA TYR A 46 -16.51 8.06 -3.19
C TYR A 46 -14.97 8.16 -3.08
N SER A 47 -14.46 8.80 -2.02
CA SER A 47 -13.03 8.82 -1.72
C SER A 47 -12.51 7.43 -1.41
N LEU A 48 -13.26 6.67 -0.62
CA LEU A 48 -12.93 5.30 -0.28
C LEU A 48 -12.96 4.38 -1.52
N LEU A 49 -13.99 4.53 -2.36
CA LEU A 49 -14.07 3.79 -3.63
C LEU A 49 -12.93 4.15 -4.57
N LEU A 50 -12.57 5.42 -4.69
CA LEU A 50 -11.43 5.87 -5.49
C LEU A 50 -10.12 5.24 -5.02
N LEU A 51 -9.88 5.22 -3.72
CA LEU A 51 -8.72 4.56 -3.11
C LEU A 51 -8.65 3.08 -3.51
N PHE A 52 -9.76 2.33 -3.34
CA PHE A 52 -9.80 0.92 -3.69
C PHE A 52 -9.57 0.69 -5.18
N PHE A 53 -10.20 1.46 -6.05
CA PHE A 53 -10.04 1.31 -7.49
C PHE A 53 -8.60 1.57 -7.93
N ILE A 54 -7.93 2.58 -7.37
CA ILE A 54 -6.53 2.87 -7.66
C ILE A 54 -5.64 1.68 -7.24
N ILE A 55 -5.78 1.18 -6.01
CA ILE A 55 -4.92 0.11 -5.50
C ILE A 55 -5.15 -1.19 -6.25
N TRP A 56 -6.41 -1.62 -6.41
CA TRP A 56 -6.73 -2.88 -7.08
C TRP A 56 -6.31 -2.89 -8.55
N SER A 57 -6.56 -1.79 -9.27
CA SER A 57 -6.11 -1.69 -10.67
C SER A 57 -4.59 -1.70 -10.78
N ALA A 58 -3.89 -1.04 -9.85
CA ALA A 58 -2.44 -1.02 -9.82
C ALA A 58 -1.87 -2.42 -9.54
N ASP A 59 -2.41 -3.16 -8.56
CA ASP A 59 -1.96 -4.51 -8.23
C ASP A 59 -2.18 -5.49 -9.41
N ILE A 60 -3.35 -5.43 -10.04
CA ILE A 60 -3.67 -6.24 -11.22
C ILE A 60 -2.72 -5.92 -12.38
N ALA A 61 -2.55 -4.64 -12.69
CA ALA A 61 -1.70 -4.22 -13.80
C ALA A 61 -0.22 -4.50 -13.52
N ALA A 62 0.24 -4.31 -12.28
CA ALA A 62 1.59 -4.64 -11.86
C ALA A 62 1.89 -6.14 -12.03
N TYR A 63 0.93 -6.99 -11.68
CA TYR A 63 1.06 -8.43 -11.90
C TYR A 63 1.19 -8.79 -13.38
N PHE A 64 0.29 -8.29 -14.23
CA PHE A 64 0.30 -8.63 -15.67
C PHE A 64 1.50 -8.04 -16.40
N SER A 65 1.85 -6.78 -16.14
CA SER A 65 3.01 -6.12 -16.76
C SER A 65 4.32 -6.75 -16.28
N GLY A 66 4.44 -7.04 -14.99
CA GLY A 66 5.59 -7.75 -14.42
C GLY A 66 5.76 -9.15 -14.99
N LYS A 67 4.66 -9.91 -15.17
CA LYS A 67 4.68 -11.25 -15.76
C LYS A 67 5.06 -11.23 -17.25
N LYS A 68 4.58 -10.25 -18.01
CA LYS A 68 4.78 -10.18 -19.46
C LYS A 68 6.09 -9.51 -19.87
N TYR A 69 6.47 -8.45 -19.17
CA TYR A 69 7.60 -7.59 -19.54
C TYR A 69 8.72 -7.54 -18.50
N GLY A 70 8.53 -8.15 -17.31
CA GLY A 70 9.46 -8.06 -16.18
C GLY A 70 10.83 -8.65 -16.54
N LYS A 71 11.85 -7.81 -16.46
CA LYS A 71 13.26 -8.17 -16.64
C LYS A 71 14.09 -7.82 -15.42
N HIS A 72 13.71 -6.75 -14.70
CA HIS A 72 14.46 -6.23 -13.56
C HIS A 72 13.68 -6.46 -12.28
N ALA A 73 14.17 -7.38 -11.44
CA ALA A 73 13.55 -7.66 -10.14
C ALA A 73 13.65 -6.43 -9.22
N LEU A 74 12.53 -6.04 -8.59
CA LEU A 74 12.46 -4.91 -7.66
C LEU A 74 13.16 -5.24 -6.33
N ALA A 75 12.93 -6.45 -5.81
CA ALA A 75 13.47 -6.90 -4.52
C ALA A 75 13.75 -8.42 -4.58
N SER A 76 14.81 -8.83 -5.27
CA SER A 76 15.12 -10.24 -5.59
C SER A 76 15.19 -11.15 -4.35
N LYS A 77 15.69 -10.63 -3.21
CA LYS A 77 15.84 -11.41 -1.96
C LYS A 77 14.54 -11.57 -1.17
N VAL A 78 13.59 -10.67 -1.34
CA VAL A 78 12.36 -10.59 -0.53
C VAL A 78 11.16 -11.07 -1.30
N SER A 79 10.97 -10.52 -2.50
CA SER A 79 9.85 -10.80 -3.41
C SER A 79 10.36 -10.84 -4.86
N PRO A 80 10.90 -11.99 -5.32
CA PRO A 80 11.52 -12.10 -6.64
C PRO A 80 10.54 -11.93 -7.81
N ALA A 81 9.24 -12.08 -7.55
CA ALA A 81 8.19 -11.91 -8.56
C ALA A 81 7.87 -10.43 -8.86
N LYS A 82 8.27 -9.50 -7.99
CA LYS A 82 8.04 -8.07 -8.22
C LYS A 82 9.14 -7.48 -9.11
N THR A 83 8.73 -6.71 -10.12
CA THR A 83 9.63 -6.12 -11.12
C THR A 83 9.39 -4.62 -11.27
N TRP A 84 10.38 -3.88 -11.72
CA TRP A 84 10.28 -2.45 -12.01
C TRP A 84 9.27 -2.16 -13.13
N GLU A 85 9.19 -3.03 -14.13
CA GLU A 85 8.21 -2.95 -15.21
C GLU A 85 6.78 -3.14 -14.67
N GLY A 86 6.63 -3.99 -13.64
CA GLY A 86 5.39 -4.13 -12.90
C GLY A 86 5.01 -2.85 -12.17
N VAL A 87 5.95 -2.23 -11.46
CA VAL A 87 5.74 -0.93 -10.79
C VAL A 87 5.24 0.12 -11.77
N PHE A 88 5.91 0.26 -12.91
CA PHE A 88 5.52 1.22 -13.93
C PHE A 88 4.11 0.94 -14.47
N GLY A 89 3.79 -0.32 -14.79
CA GLY A 89 2.45 -0.72 -15.21
C GLY A 89 1.38 -0.44 -14.17
N GLY A 90 1.68 -0.67 -12.89
CA GLY A 90 0.78 -0.37 -11.78
C GLY A 90 0.51 1.14 -11.64
N VAL A 91 1.56 1.97 -11.70
CA VAL A 91 1.40 3.44 -11.63
C VAL A 91 0.56 3.95 -12.80
N VAL A 92 0.83 3.53 -14.02
CA VAL A 92 0.06 3.93 -15.20
C VAL A 92 -1.41 3.52 -15.06
N ALA A 93 -1.68 2.30 -14.64
CA ALA A 93 -3.04 1.81 -14.44
C ALA A 93 -3.76 2.58 -13.32
N GLY A 94 -3.09 2.84 -12.20
CA GLY A 94 -3.65 3.65 -11.10
C GLY A 94 -4.05 5.06 -11.56
N ILE A 95 -3.20 5.72 -12.37
CA ILE A 95 -3.50 7.04 -12.95
C ILE A 95 -4.72 6.97 -13.86
N ILE A 96 -4.75 6.03 -14.81
CA ILE A 96 -5.88 5.85 -15.73
C ILE A 96 -7.17 5.60 -14.95
N THR A 97 -7.13 4.72 -13.96
CA THR A 97 -8.29 4.38 -13.13
C THR A 97 -8.78 5.57 -12.33
N ALA A 98 -7.87 6.41 -11.79
CA ALA A 98 -8.24 7.61 -11.07
C ALA A 98 -9.01 8.59 -11.98
N PHE A 99 -8.53 8.84 -13.20
CA PHE A 99 -9.23 9.68 -14.16
C PHE A 99 -10.59 9.11 -14.56
N LEU A 100 -10.68 7.81 -14.85
CA LEU A 100 -11.92 7.15 -15.22
C LEU A 100 -12.94 7.18 -14.07
N ALA A 101 -12.52 6.86 -12.87
CA ALA A 101 -13.40 6.86 -11.69
C ALA A 101 -13.96 8.27 -11.42
N LEU A 102 -13.10 9.30 -11.47
CA LEU A 102 -13.54 10.68 -11.29
C LEU A 102 -14.47 11.16 -12.39
N HIS A 103 -14.24 10.75 -13.64
CA HIS A 103 -15.16 11.04 -14.74
C HIS A 103 -16.52 10.38 -14.53
N ILE A 104 -16.54 9.10 -14.16
CA ILE A 104 -17.77 8.36 -13.85
C ILE A 104 -18.52 9.02 -12.67
N PHE A 105 -17.81 9.38 -11.61
CA PHE A 105 -18.42 10.02 -10.45
C PHE A 105 -19.08 11.36 -10.80
N ARG A 106 -18.49 12.13 -11.71
CA ARG A 106 -19.04 13.41 -12.17
C ARG A 106 -20.27 13.28 -13.06
N GLU A 107 -20.24 12.33 -14.00
CA GLU A 107 -21.25 12.24 -15.06
C GLU A 107 -22.47 11.39 -14.67
N PHE A 108 -22.25 10.34 -13.88
CA PHE A 108 -23.28 9.32 -13.64
C PHE A 108 -23.86 9.33 -12.22
N LEU A 109 -23.19 9.97 -11.28
CA LEU A 109 -23.67 10.03 -9.92
C LEU A 109 -24.03 11.49 -9.65
N GLU A 110 -25.27 11.88 -9.74
CA GLU A 110 -25.79 13.21 -9.32
C GLU A 110 -25.44 13.49 -7.84
N VAL A 111 -24.13 13.59 -7.55
CA VAL A 111 -23.63 13.60 -6.20
C VAL A 111 -23.22 15.02 -5.84
N ASP A 112 -24.09 15.70 -5.13
CA ASP A 112 -23.80 16.95 -4.41
C ASP A 112 -22.96 16.71 -3.14
N THR A 113 -22.12 15.67 -3.10
CA THR A 113 -21.21 15.51 -1.97
C THR A 113 -20.06 16.50 -2.08
N LEU A 114 -19.77 17.19 -0.98
CA LEU A 114 -18.66 18.15 -0.87
C LEU A 114 -17.36 17.59 -1.44
N PHE A 115 -17.12 16.28 -1.25
CA PHE A 115 -15.93 15.57 -1.74
C PHE A 115 -15.85 15.54 -3.28
N VAL A 116 -16.95 15.23 -3.99
CA VAL A 116 -16.94 15.21 -5.47
C VAL A 116 -16.79 16.63 -6.01
N ILE A 117 -17.37 17.63 -5.33
CA ILE A 117 -17.21 19.04 -5.68
C ILE A 117 -15.76 19.48 -5.48
N GLU A 118 -15.11 19.11 -4.37
CA GLU A 118 -13.72 19.42 -4.13
C GLU A 118 -12.79 18.69 -5.10
N LEU A 119 -13.00 17.40 -5.35
CA LEU A 119 -12.25 16.64 -6.34
C LEU A 119 -12.46 17.15 -7.78
N SER A 120 -13.59 17.80 -8.06
CA SER A 120 -13.81 18.44 -9.36
C SER A 120 -12.90 19.66 -9.61
N LYS A 121 -12.42 20.28 -8.55
CA LYS A 121 -11.49 21.42 -8.59
C LYS A 121 -10.02 20.97 -8.68
N ILE A 122 -9.74 19.70 -8.42
CA ILE A 122 -8.37 19.16 -8.47
C ILE A 122 -7.87 19.17 -9.91
N SER A 123 -6.69 19.71 -10.13
CA SER A 123 -6.03 19.72 -11.44
C SER A 123 -5.59 18.32 -11.87
N SER A 124 -5.42 18.11 -13.17
CA SER A 124 -4.91 16.83 -13.70
C SER A 124 -3.56 16.41 -13.08
N ILE A 125 -2.71 17.38 -12.78
CA ILE A 125 -1.40 17.12 -12.14
C ILE A 125 -1.61 16.59 -10.72
N GLN A 126 -2.55 17.13 -9.97
CA GLN A 126 -2.85 16.68 -8.61
C GLN A 126 -3.45 15.27 -8.60
N ILE A 127 -4.26 14.90 -9.62
CA ILE A 127 -4.78 13.53 -9.78
C ILE A 127 -3.64 12.55 -10.07
N ILE A 128 -2.71 12.92 -10.96
CA ILE A 128 -1.52 12.12 -11.25
C ILE A 128 -0.67 11.95 -9.99
N LEU A 129 -0.47 13.01 -9.22
CA LEU A 129 0.28 12.97 -7.98
C LEU A 129 -0.39 12.06 -6.95
N LEU A 130 -1.70 12.23 -6.71
CA LEU A 130 -2.48 11.45 -5.76
C LEU A 130 -2.40 9.95 -6.08
N SER A 131 -2.69 9.58 -7.31
CA SER A 131 -2.68 8.18 -7.73
C SER A 131 -1.27 7.58 -7.70
N SER A 132 -0.25 8.31 -8.15
CA SER A 132 1.13 7.83 -8.14
C SER A 132 1.66 7.61 -6.72
N VAL A 133 1.43 8.56 -5.82
CA VAL A 133 1.82 8.43 -4.40
C VAL A 133 1.12 7.26 -3.76
N THR A 134 -0.19 7.11 -3.98
CA THR A 134 -0.97 5.98 -3.44
C THR A 134 -0.41 4.64 -3.89
N VAL A 135 -0.12 4.47 -5.18
CA VAL A 135 0.43 3.23 -5.74
C VAL A 135 1.84 2.96 -5.22
N ILE A 136 2.70 3.97 -5.14
CA ILE A 136 4.06 3.81 -4.62
C ILE A 136 4.02 3.36 -3.15
N PHE A 137 3.20 3.99 -2.31
CA PHE A 137 3.04 3.59 -0.91
C PHE A 137 2.46 2.18 -0.79
N SER A 138 1.49 1.80 -1.61
CA SER A 138 0.94 0.44 -1.68
C SER A 138 2.04 -0.60 -1.95
N ILE A 139 2.91 -0.36 -2.94
CA ILE A 139 4.03 -1.24 -3.27
C ILE A 139 5.05 -1.32 -2.15
N ILE A 140 5.38 -0.19 -1.52
CA ILE A 140 6.31 -0.14 -0.38
C ILE A 140 5.77 -0.96 0.79
N GLY A 141 4.48 -0.86 1.09
CA GLY A 141 3.85 -1.59 2.19
C GLY A 141 3.87 -3.09 2.00
N ASP A 142 3.49 -3.57 0.81
CA ASP A 142 3.55 -4.99 0.49
C ASP A 142 5.01 -5.52 0.53
N LEU A 143 5.99 -4.73 0.06
CA LEU A 143 7.40 -5.09 0.22
C LEU A 143 7.82 -5.13 1.69
N PHE A 144 7.39 -4.17 2.49
CA PHE A 144 7.70 -4.12 3.92
C PHE A 144 7.17 -5.35 4.65
N ILE A 145 5.89 -5.70 4.46
CA ILE A 145 5.28 -6.90 5.05
C ILE A 145 6.00 -8.17 4.53
N SER A 146 6.39 -8.19 3.27
CA SER A 146 7.18 -9.29 2.71
C SER A 146 8.55 -9.43 3.39
N VAL A 147 9.25 -8.33 3.71
CA VAL A 147 10.50 -8.34 4.50
C VAL A 147 10.25 -8.94 5.88
N VAL A 148 9.21 -8.48 6.59
CA VAL A 148 8.86 -8.97 7.93
C VAL A 148 8.58 -10.48 7.89
N LYS A 149 7.84 -10.98 6.89
CA LYS A 149 7.60 -12.42 6.70
C LYS A 149 8.89 -13.21 6.53
N ARG A 150 9.81 -12.74 5.68
CA ARG A 150 11.11 -13.41 5.46
C ARG A 150 11.97 -13.39 6.71
N TYR A 151 11.98 -12.27 7.44
CA TYR A 151 12.70 -12.18 8.72
C TYR A 151 12.17 -13.19 9.76
N ALA A 152 10.84 -13.42 9.79
CA ALA A 152 10.20 -14.42 10.63
C ALA A 152 10.36 -15.88 10.11
N GLY A 153 11.07 -16.10 9.01
CA GLY A 153 11.25 -17.42 8.40
C GLY A 153 9.95 -17.99 7.78
N LYS A 154 8.96 -17.12 7.53
CA LYS A 154 7.65 -17.50 7.00
C LYS A 154 7.42 -16.94 5.61
N LYS A 155 6.48 -17.53 4.87
CA LYS A 155 6.02 -17.05 3.58
C LYS A 155 4.71 -16.27 3.70
N ASP A 156 3.82 -16.73 4.54
CA ASP A 156 2.48 -16.19 4.73
C ASP A 156 2.30 -15.74 6.18
N THR A 157 1.44 -14.73 6.42
CA THR A 157 1.20 -14.17 7.76
C THR A 157 0.31 -15.04 8.63
N GLY A 158 -0.35 -16.07 8.04
CA GLY A 158 -1.22 -16.98 8.74
C GLY A 158 -1.88 -18.00 7.80
N THR A 159 -2.76 -18.84 8.36
CA THR A 159 -3.52 -19.87 7.63
C THR A 159 -5.03 -19.66 7.74
N LEU A 160 -5.46 -18.44 8.10
CA LEU A 160 -6.87 -18.16 8.38
C LEU A 160 -7.75 -18.31 7.13
N LEU A 161 -7.19 -17.99 5.95
CA LEU A 161 -7.90 -18.13 4.67
C LEU A 161 -7.39 -19.38 3.95
N PRO A 162 -8.21 -20.47 3.86
CA PRO A 162 -7.80 -21.70 3.18
C PRO A 162 -7.34 -21.44 1.74
N GLY A 163 -6.10 -21.85 1.43
CA GLY A 163 -5.49 -21.65 0.10
C GLY A 163 -5.02 -20.21 -0.21
N HIS A 164 -5.20 -19.25 0.70
CA HIS A 164 -4.93 -17.83 0.44
C HIS A 164 -4.01 -17.15 1.48
N GLY A 165 -3.56 -17.86 2.52
CA GLY A 165 -2.68 -17.29 3.55
C GLY A 165 -3.40 -16.53 4.66
N GLY A 166 -2.76 -15.53 5.22
CA GLY A 166 -3.33 -14.68 6.28
C GLY A 166 -4.13 -13.49 5.73
N VAL A 167 -4.97 -12.91 6.58
CA VAL A 167 -5.73 -11.68 6.26
C VAL A 167 -4.78 -10.53 5.95
N LEU A 168 -3.68 -10.40 6.70
CA LEU A 168 -2.68 -9.35 6.49
C LEU A 168 -2.04 -9.41 5.09
N ASP A 169 -1.91 -10.62 4.51
CA ASP A 169 -1.40 -10.80 3.14
C ASP A 169 -2.35 -10.25 2.05
N ARG A 170 -3.57 -9.85 2.42
CA ARG A 170 -4.60 -9.32 1.52
C ARG A 170 -4.82 -7.82 1.64
N ILE A 171 -4.40 -7.25 2.75
CA ILE A 171 -4.60 -5.83 3.05
C ILE A 171 -3.29 -5.06 3.19
N ASP A 172 -2.15 -5.70 2.98
CA ASP A 172 -0.82 -5.09 3.13
C ASP A 172 -0.61 -3.89 2.20
N SER A 173 -0.98 -4.00 0.93
CA SER A 173 -0.98 -2.91 -0.04
C SER A 173 -1.98 -1.80 0.32
N LEU A 174 -3.16 -2.20 0.82
CA LEU A 174 -4.21 -1.25 1.22
C LEU A 174 -3.79 -0.43 2.44
N ILE A 175 -3.16 -1.06 3.44
CA ILE A 175 -2.70 -0.38 4.66
C ILE A 175 -1.79 0.81 4.31
N SER A 176 -0.75 0.57 3.55
CA SER A 176 0.23 1.61 3.22
C SER A 176 -0.28 2.56 2.15
N GLY A 177 -1.03 2.06 1.16
CA GLY A 177 -1.65 2.89 0.13
C GLY A 177 -2.62 3.92 0.71
N SER A 178 -3.40 3.55 1.74
CA SER A 178 -4.30 4.49 2.41
C SER A 178 -3.56 5.63 3.12
N PHE A 179 -2.40 5.36 3.72
CA PHE A 179 -1.54 6.41 4.26
C PHE A 179 -1.05 7.37 3.18
N GLY A 180 -0.52 6.84 2.08
CA GLY A 180 -0.07 7.67 0.94
C GLY A 180 -1.20 8.52 0.36
N TYR A 181 -2.39 7.94 0.23
CA TYR A 181 -3.58 8.61 -0.26
C TYR A 181 -3.97 9.81 0.61
N ILE A 182 -4.13 9.61 1.92
CA ILE A 182 -4.50 10.69 2.85
C ILE A 182 -3.41 11.75 2.96
N MET A 183 -2.13 11.36 3.07
CA MET A 183 -1.04 12.34 3.09
C MET A 183 -1.06 13.23 1.85
N CYS A 184 -1.29 12.64 0.68
CA CYS A 184 -1.38 13.40 -0.55
C CYS A 184 -2.63 14.28 -0.61
N LEU A 185 -3.79 13.81 -0.12
CA LEU A 185 -5.01 14.64 -0.02
C LEU A 185 -4.80 15.85 0.89
N ILE A 186 -4.21 15.66 2.06
CA ILE A 186 -3.89 16.77 3.00
C ILE A 186 -2.94 17.76 2.34
N PHE A 187 -1.92 17.27 1.63
CA PHE A 187 -0.99 18.14 0.90
C PHE A 187 -1.70 18.94 -0.18
N ILE A 188 -2.54 18.31 -0.99
CA ILE A 188 -3.31 18.96 -2.05
C ILE A 188 -4.27 20.00 -1.46
N SER A 189 -4.99 19.66 -0.38
CA SER A 189 -5.93 20.60 0.27
C SER A 189 -5.21 21.84 0.80
N ASN A 190 -4.09 21.68 1.48
CA ASN A 190 -3.31 22.81 2.00
C ASN A 190 -2.71 23.71 0.89
N PHE A 191 -2.45 23.15 -0.30
CA PHE A 191 -1.89 23.91 -1.42
C PHE A 191 -2.95 24.57 -2.30
N ALA A 192 -4.20 24.09 -2.24
CA ALA A 192 -5.33 24.67 -2.98
C ALA A 192 -5.95 25.90 -2.30
N TRP A 193 -5.59 26.17 -1.03
CA TRP A 193 -6.10 27.29 -0.24
C TRP A 193 -5.16 28.51 -0.19
N ASN A 194 -4.00 28.44 -0.85
CA ASN A 194 -3.06 29.55 -1.06
C ASN A 194 -2.99 29.95 -2.56
#